data_c28c94811bbd3b7970e72997ad426f93
#
_entry.id   c28c94811bbd3b7970e72997ad426f93
#
_cell.length_a   1.000
_cell.length_b   1.000
_cell.length_c   1.000
_cell.angle_alpha   90.00
_cell.angle_beta   90.00
_cell.angle_gamma   90.00
#
_symmetry.space_group_name_H-M   'P 1'
#
loop_
_entity.id
_entity.type
_entity.pdbx_description
1 polymer ?
#
loop_
_entity_poly.entity_id
_entity_poly.type
_entity_poly.pdbx_seq_one_letter_code
_entity_poly.pdbx_strand_id
1 'polypeptide(L)'
;MFFKTKNKSPNEQYEYFNEVAESDIIVSERFQGKLDFLGFNKVRREYVHELLELYLEKNVELLDQFYVHLMSIDDFRTVIEEHSTVDHLKKVFDAHFRSLFEEELSLEYVFKRRKIAYTHARIGVLPNWMISAYTLMNQLIIPLIADKYSRNRKKMLDVLLAYDSLVTIDQQIIVETYIEIQAGSIVNGLGGIIKYNTQLDQIKNLIQFQDTQQQAVLAANASMDQLESSIDEVSESVVDVAKDTQTSLQKLNADISALEHITSSLHTTDQEQVTVQQHVGELVERVESVNELMRFIEDIAEQTNLLALNASIEAARAGEAGKGFAVVAEEVRKLADNTKQSIQQIQGDINHLLSITSNINDLTKKSATDLHETVNDTSSITKALVELNTTLQQQGASFETIASTTQQQAQDAQTITASNRNIARSTEESKEIVNQTGEAIYQLSKMIDNYRVQTISKNFIISQEDIIELAITDHLLWRWRIYNLLLGFEKIQESEIQSTRETRLGEWYYGQGREILGNHAAFKALEKPFTRVHEVAKLAVRAYYNDDKAQAERYLKEVEQNSNEVIQYLNVLKNEIVSRKKPFEHQ
;
A
#
# COMPACT_ATOMS: atom_id res chain seq x y z
N MET A 1 -19.19 -26.61 -46.91
CA MET A 1 -18.45 -25.77 -47.89
C MET A 1 -17.05 -26.28 -48.18
N PHE A 2 -16.51 -27.10 -47.31
CA PHE A 2 -15.17 -27.69 -47.38
C PHE A 2 -14.98 -28.61 -48.61
N PHE A 3 -16.03 -29.29 -49.03
CA PHE A 3 -15.99 -30.25 -50.13
C PHE A 3 -16.35 -29.68 -51.51
N LYS A 4 -16.37 -28.34 -51.70
CA LYS A 4 -16.74 -27.70 -52.95
C LYS A 4 -15.61 -27.42 -53.94
N THR A 5 -14.35 -27.70 -53.61
CA THR A 5 -13.24 -27.51 -54.55
C THR A 5 -12.94 -28.83 -55.27
N LYS A 6 -13.41 -28.94 -56.52
CA LYS A 6 -13.00 -29.99 -57.44
C LYS A 6 -11.46 -29.94 -57.59
N ASN A 7 -10.77 -31.05 -57.33
CA ASN A 7 -9.33 -31.28 -57.46
C ASN A 7 -8.45 -30.94 -56.24
N LYS A 8 -8.95 -31.01 -55.03
CA LYS A 8 -8.08 -31.08 -53.87
C LYS A 8 -7.58 -32.50 -53.66
N SER A 9 -6.30 -32.65 -53.26
CA SER A 9 -5.78 -33.94 -52.82
C SER A 9 -6.58 -34.41 -51.59
N PRO A 10 -6.60 -35.69 -51.23
CA PRO A 10 -7.23 -36.14 -49.98
C PRO A 10 -6.76 -35.34 -48.77
N ASN A 11 -5.50 -34.94 -48.72
CA ASN A 11 -4.95 -34.10 -47.66
C ASN A 11 -5.51 -32.66 -47.69
N GLU A 12 -5.74 -32.09 -48.88
CA GLU A 12 -6.39 -30.76 -49.04
C GLU A 12 -7.86 -30.81 -48.64
N GLN A 13 -8.53 -31.94 -48.89
CA GLN A 13 -9.92 -32.12 -48.51
C GLN A 13 -10.12 -32.15 -47.00
N TYR A 14 -9.12 -32.62 -46.27
CA TYR A 14 -9.07 -32.69 -44.80
C TYR A 14 -8.15 -31.61 -44.19
N GLU A 15 -7.80 -30.55 -44.91
CA GLU A 15 -6.94 -29.46 -44.42
C GLU A 15 -7.41 -28.92 -43.08
N TYR A 16 -8.70 -28.89 -42.82
CA TYR A 16 -9.28 -28.55 -41.52
C TYR A 16 -8.81 -29.46 -40.39
N PHE A 17 -8.54 -30.71 -40.67
CA PHE A 17 -8.03 -31.68 -39.70
C PHE A 17 -6.51 -31.79 -39.70
N ASN A 18 -5.82 -31.14 -40.65
CA ASN A 18 -4.36 -31.13 -40.69
C ASN A 18 -3.77 -30.35 -39.55
N GLU A 19 -4.52 -29.43 -38.93
CA GLU A 19 -4.13 -28.73 -37.71
C GLU A 19 -4.13 -29.64 -36.48
N VAL A 20 -4.84 -30.74 -36.57
CA VAL A 20 -4.86 -31.83 -35.58
C VAL A 20 -4.25 -33.11 -36.17
N ALA A 21 -3.28 -32.93 -37.05
CA ALA A 21 -2.72 -33.98 -37.92
C ALA A 21 -2.21 -35.21 -37.14
N GLU A 22 -1.65 -34.99 -35.98
CA GLU A 22 -1.23 -36.11 -35.12
C GLU A 22 -2.40 -36.98 -34.72
N SER A 23 -3.49 -36.38 -34.26
CA SER A 23 -4.72 -37.08 -33.94
C SER A 23 -5.24 -37.83 -35.15
N ASP A 24 -5.14 -37.22 -36.34
CA ASP A 24 -5.65 -37.79 -37.56
C ASP A 24 -4.81 -38.98 -38.04
N ILE A 25 -3.47 -38.90 -37.95
CA ILE A 25 -2.58 -40.01 -38.23
C ILE A 25 -2.85 -41.16 -37.26
N ILE A 26 -2.92 -40.89 -35.97
CA ILE A 26 -3.22 -41.87 -34.95
C ILE A 26 -4.61 -42.47 -35.14
N VAL A 27 -5.61 -41.66 -35.49
CA VAL A 27 -6.96 -42.11 -35.79
C VAL A 27 -6.95 -43.01 -37.02
N SER A 28 -6.20 -42.68 -38.06
CA SER A 28 -6.05 -43.50 -39.25
C SER A 28 -5.46 -44.88 -38.92
N GLU A 29 -4.37 -44.94 -38.17
CA GLU A 29 -3.73 -46.21 -37.76
C GLU A 29 -4.67 -47.00 -36.84
N ARG A 30 -5.31 -46.36 -35.87
CA ARG A 30 -6.27 -47.00 -34.98
C ARG A 30 -7.49 -47.49 -35.73
N PHE A 31 -7.96 -46.76 -36.71
CA PHE A 31 -9.10 -47.15 -37.51
C PHE A 31 -8.78 -48.38 -38.34
N GLN A 32 -7.62 -48.42 -38.96
CA GLN A 32 -7.17 -49.65 -39.66
C GLN A 32 -7.04 -50.82 -38.70
N GLY A 33 -6.45 -50.62 -37.53
CA GLY A 33 -6.37 -51.64 -36.47
C GLY A 33 -7.73 -52.18 -36.03
N LYS A 34 -8.77 -51.36 -35.98
CA LYS A 34 -10.17 -51.82 -35.71
C LYS A 34 -10.71 -52.69 -36.81
N LEU A 35 -10.52 -52.26 -38.06
CA LEU A 35 -10.95 -53.05 -39.22
C LEU A 35 -10.29 -54.41 -39.21
N ASP A 36 -9.01 -54.45 -38.97
CA ASP A 36 -8.22 -55.70 -38.88
C ASP A 36 -8.66 -56.60 -37.71
N PHE A 37 -8.86 -55.98 -36.52
CA PHE A 37 -9.32 -56.72 -35.34
C PHE A 37 -10.68 -57.37 -35.51
N LEU A 38 -11.61 -56.63 -36.13
CA LEU A 38 -12.98 -57.12 -36.41
C LEU A 38 -13.01 -58.07 -37.62
N GLY A 39 -11.88 -58.27 -38.32
CA GLY A 39 -11.80 -59.07 -39.52
C GLY A 39 -12.72 -58.55 -40.65
N PHE A 40 -12.87 -57.22 -40.73
CA PHE A 40 -13.70 -56.58 -41.77
C PHE A 40 -12.96 -56.57 -43.11
N ASN A 41 -12.97 -57.73 -43.76
CA ASN A 41 -12.26 -58.00 -44.98
C ASN A 41 -13.11 -57.77 -46.23
N LYS A 42 -12.53 -57.95 -47.41
CA LYS A 42 -13.18 -57.76 -48.70
C LYS A 42 -14.50 -58.56 -48.82
N VAL A 43 -14.55 -59.77 -48.30
CA VAL A 43 -15.75 -60.62 -48.36
C VAL A 43 -16.91 -60.03 -47.59
N ARG A 44 -16.65 -59.50 -46.38
CA ARG A 44 -17.70 -58.81 -45.60
C ARG A 44 -18.17 -57.53 -46.25
N ARG A 45 -17.30 -56.82 -46.95
CA ARG A 45 -17.70 -55.60 -47.71
C ARG A 45 -18.68 -55.91 -48.85
N GLU A 46 -18.65 -57.08 -49.45
CA GLU A 46 -19.59 -57.47 -50.51
C GLU A 46 -21.05 -57.52 -50.02
N TYR A 47 -21.23 -57.83 -48.73
CA TYR A 47 -22.58 -57.90 -48.11
C TYR A 47 -23.14 -56.55 -47.65
N VAL A 48 -22.31 -55.49 -47.63
CA VAL A 48 -22.76 -54.16 -47.23
C VAL A 48 -23.82 -53.58 -48.17
N HIS A 49 -23.72 -53.85 -49.44
CA HIS A 49 -24.70 -53.41 -50.44
C HIS A 49 -26.09 -54.08 -50.21
N GLU A 50 -26.11 -55.33 -49.81
CA GLU A 50 -27.34 -56.02 -49.48
C GLU A 50 -28.02 -55.49 -48.20
N LEU A 51 -27.23 -54.99 -47.28
CA LEU A 51 -27.72 -54.30 -46.09
C LEU A 51 -28.38 -52.97 -46.43
N LEU A 52 -27.80 -52.22 -47.36
CA LEU A 52 -28.38 -50.97 -47.84
C LEU A 52 -29.74 -51.21 -48.48
N GLU A 53 -29.86 -52.20 -49.39
CA GLU A 53 -31.13 -52.55 -50.01
C GLU A 53 -32.20 -52.94 -48.98
N LEU A 54 -31.82 -53.76 -47.98
CA LEU A 54 -32.71 -54.20 -46.92
C LEU A 54 -33.19 -53.00 -46.06
N TYR A 55 -32.27 -52.08 -45.74
CA TYR A 55 -32.62 -50.90 -44.99
C TYR A 55 -33.56 -49.97 -45.76
N LEU A 56 -33.29 -49.72 -47.05
CA LEU A 56 -34.10 -48.84 -47.90
C LEU A 56 -35.55 -49.39 -48.11
N GLU A 57 -35.74 -50.70 -48.08
CA GLU A 57 -37.06 -51.30 -48.14
C GLU A 57 -37.94 -51.02 -46.92
N LYS A 58 -37.30 -50.72 -45.74
CA LYS A 58 -38.01 -50.65 -44.45
C LYS A 58 -37.65 -49.41 -43.63
N ASN A 59 -36.83 -48.46 -44.16
CA ASN A 59 -36.29 -47.37 -43.37
C ASN A 59 -37.34 -46.48 -42.67
N VAL A 60 -38.46 -46.19 -43.32
CA VAL A 60 -39.53 -45.37 -42.75
C VAL A 60 -40.14 -46.06 -41.52
N GLU A 61 -40.48 -47.37 -41.66
CA GLU A 61 -41.04 -48.15 -40.57
C GLU A 61 -40.06 -48.29 -39.40
N LEU A 62 -38.78 -48.54 -39.70
CA LEU A 62 -37.72 -48.66 -38.71
C LEU A 62 -37.51 -47.35 -37.92
N LEU A 63 -37.48 -46.22 -38.61
CA LEU A 63 -37.30 -44.90 -37.98
C LEU A 63 -38.53 -44.52 -37.15
N ASP A 64 -39.72 -44.82 -37.62
CA ASP A 64 -40.95 -44.59 -36.85
C ASP A 64 -40.92 -45.36 -35.53
N GLN A 65 -40.62 -46.65 -35.59
CA GLN A 65 -40.52 -47.49 -34.37
C GLN A 65 -39.41 -47.01 -33.44
N PHE A 66 -38.25 -46.64 -33.98
CA PHE A 66 -37.12 -46.13 -33.25
C PHE A 66 -37.49 -44.87 -32.46
N TYR A 67 -38.03 -43.84 -33.15
CA TYR A 67 -38.37 -42.58 -32.51
C TYR A 67 -39.59 -42.66 -31.58
N VAL A 68 -40.57 -43.54 -31.86
CA VAL A 68 -41.67 -43.81 -30.93
C VAL A 68 -41.14 -44.33 -29.62
N HIS A 69 -40.15 -45.25 -29.68
CA HIS A 69 -39.52 -45.78 -28.46
C HIS A 69 -38.68 -44.72 -27.74
N LEU A 70 -37.86 -43.96 -28.45
CA LEU A 70 -37.09 -42.85 -27.87
C LEU A 70 -37.98 -41.83 -27.14
N MET A 71 -39.06 -41.41 -27.78
CA MET A 71 -39.99 -40.42 -27.21
C MET A 71 -40.79 -40.94 -26.01
N SER A 72 -40.81 -42.25 -25.81
CA SER A 72 -41.42 -42.86 -24.61
C SER A 72 -40.57 -42.70 -23.37
N ILE A 73 -39.31 -42.30 -23.50
CA ILE A 73 -38.36 -42.12 -22.41
C ILE A 73 -38.22 -40.61 -22.16
N ASP A 74 -38.53 -40.17 -20.93
CA ASP A 74 -38.61 -38.74 -20.58
C ASP A 74 -37.32 -37.99 -20.84
N ASP A 75 -36.15 -38.56 -20.49
CA ASP A 75 -34.84 -37.95 -20.69
C ASP A 75 -34.57 -37.63 -22.16
N PHE A 76 -34.88 -38.56 -23.08
CA PHE A 76 -34.73 -38.36 -24.52
C PHE A 76 -35.72 -37.34 -25.06
N ARG A 77 -36.96 -37.44 -24.61
CA ARG A 77 -38.01 -36.53 -25.06
C ARG A 77 -37.65 -35.11 -24.75
N THR A 78 -37.19 -34.82 -23.53
CA THR A 78 -36.76 -33.48 -23.12
C THR A 78 -35.64 -32.95 -23.99
N VAL A 79 -34.55 -33.72 -24.17
CA VAL A 79 -33.43 -33.30 -25.02
C VAL A 79 -33.85 -33.06 -26.50
N ILE A 80 -34.73 -33.94 -27.01
CA ILE A 80 -35.20 -33.80 -28.40
C ILE A 80 -36.05 -32.53 -28.55
N GLU A 81 -36.99 -32.27 -27.66
CA GLU A 81 -37.90 -31.13 -27.72
C GLU A 81 -37.16 -29.80 -27.51
N GLU A 82 -36.08 -29.78 -26.68
CA GLU A 82 -35.27 -28.59 -26.48
C GLU A 82 -34.36 -28.23 -27.67
N HIS A 83 -33.89 -29.23 -28.41
CA HIS A 83 -32.82 -29.00 -29.40
C HIS A 83 -33.24 -29.28 -30.85
N SER A 84 -34.35 -29.99 -31.09
CA SER A 84 -34.75 -30.41 -32.45
C SER A 84 -36.24 -30.80 -32.55
N THR A 85 -36.59 -31.42 -33.65
CA THR A 85 -37.91 -32.08 -33.85
C THR A 85 -37.72 -33.50 -34.33
N VAL A 86 -38.67 -34.37 -34.02
CA VAL A 86 -38.62 -35.78 -34.46
C VAL A 86 -38.52 -35.90 -35.98
N ASP A 87 -39.26 -35.08 -36.74
CA ASP A 87 -39.25 -35.14 -38.22
C ASP A 87 -37.89 -34.73 -38.80
N HIS A 88 -37.23 -33.74 -38.19
CA HIS A 88 -35.87 -33.36 -38.59
C HIS A 88 -34.86 -34.46 -38.24
N LEU A 89 -34.94 -34.99 -37.02
CA LEU A 89 -34.04 -36.05 -36.56
C LEU A 89 -34.20 -37.34 -37.34
N LYS A 90 -35.40 -37.74 -37.75
CA LYS A 90 -35.60 -38.88 -38.65
C LYS A 90 -34.85 -38.72 -39.98
N LYS A 91 -34.84 -37.52 -40.58
CA LYS A 91 -34.08 -37.24 -41.81
C LYS A 91 -32.57 -37.31 -41.60
N VAL A 92 -32.10 -36.70 -40.52
CA VAL A 92 -30.66 -36.70 -40.18
C VAL A 92 -30.17 -38.09 -39.86
N PHE A 93 -30.95 -38.85 -39.08
CA PHE A 93 -30.58 -40.19 -38.69
C PHE A 93 -30.68 -41.18 -39.90
N ASP A 94 -31.67 -41.05 -40.77
CA ASP A 94 -31.75 -41.79 -42.02
C ASP A 94 -30.49 -41.59 -42.87
N ALA A 95 -30.07 -40.33 -43.06
CA ALA A 95 -28.83 -40.01 -43.79
C ALA A 95 -27.58 -40.59 -43.13
N HIS A 96 -27.51 -40.50 -41.77
CA HIS A 96 -26.41 -41.10 -40.99
C HIS A 96 -26.41 -42.64 -41.16
N PHE A 97 -27.53 -43.27 -40.96
CA PHE A 97 -27.59 -44.72 -40.99
C PHE A 97 -27.36 -45.31 -42.37
N ARG A 98 -27.84 -44.67 -43.46
CA ARG A 98 -27.49 -45.02 -44.84
C ARG A 98 -25.98 -44.92 -45.08
N SER A 99 -25.35 -43.86 -44.53
CA SER A 99 -23.91 -43.68 -44.72
C SER A 99 -23.04 -44.79 -44.15
N LEU A 100 -23.58 -45.64 -43.25
CA LEU A 100 -22.90 -46.88 -42.78
C LEU A 100 -22.66 -47.83 -43.95
N PHE A 101 -23.56 -47.86 -44.92
CA PHE A 101 -23.60 -48.84 -46.02
C PHE A 101 -23.10 -48.22 -47.34
N GLU A 102 -23.27 -46.93 -47.55
CA GLU A 102 -22.97 -46.25 -48.82
C GLU A 102 -21.53 -45.70 -48.90
N GLU A 103 -20.95 -45.36 -47.76
CA GLU A 103 -19.65 -44.67 -47.73
C GLU A 103 -18.48 -45.68 -47.61
N GLU A 104 -17.38 -45.31 -48.26
CA GLU A 104 -16.12 -46.00 -48.04
C GLU A 104 -15.61 -45.76 -46.61
N LEU A 105 -15.06 -46.81 -45.99
CA LEU A 105 -14.44 -46.72 -44.66
C LEU A 105 -13.11 -45.98 -44.74
N SER A 106 -13.19 -44.67 -44.83
CA SER A 106 -12.09 -43.72 -45.00
C SER A 106 -11.95 -42.82 -43.79
N LEU A 107 -10.94 -41.93 -43.74
CA LEU A 107 -10.85 -40.88 -42.73
C LEU A 107 -12.07 -39.96 -42.76
N GLU A 108 -12.64 -39.68 -43.94
CA GLU A 108 -13.89 -38.89 -44.06
C GLU A 108 -15.04 -39.56 -43.31
N TYR A 109 -15.17 -40.88 -43.43
CA TYR A 109 -16.12 -41.66 -42.66
C TYR A 109 -15.90 -41.47 -41.12
N VAL A 110 -14.67 -41.55 -40.63
CA VAL A 110 -14.35 -41.36 -39.24
C VAL A 110 -14.71 -39.95 -38.77
N PHE A 111 -14.35 -38.92 -39.54
CA PHE A 111 -14.63 -37.52 -39.15
C PHE A 111 -16.11 -37.19 -39.10
N LYS A 112 -16.91 -37.77 -39.98
CA LYS A 112 -18.36 -37.62 -39.92
C LYS A 112 -18.94 -38.18 -38.64
N ARG A 113 -18.45 -39.34 -38.17
CA ARG A 113 -18.91 -39.98 -36.92
C ARG A 113 -18.43 -39.19 -35.70
N ARG A 114 -17.22 -38.71 -35.73
CA ARG A 114 -16.70 -37.82 -34.70
C ARG A 114 -17.55 -36.55 -34.56
N LYS A 115 -17.97 -35.93 -35.69
CA LYS A 115 -18.86 -34.76 -35.67
C LYS A 115 -20.19 -35.08 -35.01
N ILE A 116 -20.75 -36.25 -35.24
CA ILE A 116 -22.00 -36.70 -34.58
C ILE A 116 -21.78 -36.80 -33.05
N ALA A 117 -20.69 -37.44 -32.63
CA ALA A 117 -20.36 -37.55 -31.21
C ALA A 117 -20.17 -36.19 -30.54
N TYR A 118 -19.47 -35.25 -31.18
CA TYR A 118 -19.30 -33.87 -30.69
C TYR A 118 -20.64 -33.14 -30.54
N THR A 119 -21.54 -33.32 -31.54
CA THR A 119 -22.86 -32.69 -31.48
C THR A 119 -23.68 -33.23 -30.30
N HIS A 120 -23.73 -34.54 -30.15
CA HIS A 120 -24.47 -35.19 -29.05
C HIS A 120 -23.88 -34.85 -27.66
N ALA A 121 -22.55 -34.85 -27.55
CA ALA A 121 -21.88 -34.46 -26.29
C ALA A 121 -22.22 -33.01 -25.89
N ARG A 122 -22.27 -32.10 -26.87
CA ARG A 122 -22.58 -30.68 -26.65
C ARG A 122 -24.00 -30.43 -26.14
N ILE A 123 -24.97 -31.25 -26.59
CA ILE A 123 -26.37 -31.17 -26.12
C ILE A 123 -26.65 -32.08 -24.90
N GLY A 124 -25.60 -32.63 -24.29
CA GLY A 124 -25.72 -33.42 -23.04
C GLY A 124 -26.14 -34.88 -23.20
N VAL A 125 -26.19 -35.44 -24.40
CA VAL A 125 -26.44 -36.85 -24.61
C VAL A 125 -25.23 -37.66 -24.12
N LEU A 126 -25.42 -38.58 -23.20
CA LEU A 126 -24.34 -39.41 -22.64
C LEU A 126 -23.97 -40.58 -23.59
N PRO A 127 -22.71 -41.08 -23.53
CA PRO A 127 -22.25 -42.17 -24.40
C PRO A 127 -23.03 -43.46 -24.24
N ASN A 128 -23.52 -43.78 -23.05
CA ASN A 128 -24.36 -44.98 -22.78
C ASN A 128 -25.68 -44.92 -23.59
N TRP A 129 -26.26 -43.73 -23.77
CA TRP A 129 -27.46 -43.56 -24.56
C TRP A 129 -27.22 -43.77 -26.06
N MET A 130 -26.03 -43.36 -26.54
CA MET A 130 -25.61 -43.63 -27.93
C MET A 130 -25.52 -45.15 -28.18
N ILE A 131 -24.88 -45.88 -27.24
CA ILE A 131 -24.78 -47.36 -27.32
C ILE A 131 -26.18 -48.00 -27.26
N SER A 132 -27.06 -47.49 -26.41
CA SER A 132 -28.44 -47.99 -26.32
C SER A 132 -29.24 -47.77 -27.62
N ALA A 133 -29.04 -46.64 -28.29
CA ALA A 133 -29.67 -46.36 -29.59
C ALA A 133 -29.24 -47.34 -30.67
N TYR A 134 -27.95 -47.70 -30.75
CA TYR A 134 -27.49 -48.76 -31.62
C TYR A 134 -28.08 -50.13 -31.27
N THR A 135 -28.21 -50.44 -29.98
CA THR A 135 -28.83 -51.68 -29.51
C THR A 135 -30.29 -51.74 -29.94
N LEU A 136 -31.04 -50.64 -29.86
CA LEU A 136 -32.41 -50.55 -30.35
C LEU A 136 -32.49 -50.78 -31.85
N MET A 137 -31.58 -50.16 -32.64
CA MET A 137 -31.49 -50.39 -34.09
C MET A 137 -31.17 -51.88 -34.39
N ASN A 138 -30.27 -52.49 -33.65
CA ASN A 138 -29.96 -53.92 -33.80
C ASN A 138 -31.21 -54.81 -33.54
N GLN A 139 -32.04 -54.46 -32.54
CA GLN A 139 -33.29 -55.19 -32.27
C GLN A 139 -34.30 -55.09 -33.42
N LEU A 140 -34.25 -54.00 -34.19
CA LEU A 140 -35.13 -53.79 -35.34
C LEU A 140 -34.59 -54.42 -36.62
N ILE A 141 -33.26 -54.38 -36.86
CA ILE A 141 -32.68 -54.82 -38.12
C ILE A 141 -32.31 -56.28 -38.17
N ILE A 142 -31.79 -56.86 -37.07
CA ILE A 142 -31.40 -58.29 -37.02
C ILE A 142 -32.54 -59.24 -37.35
N PRO A 143 -33.78 -59.05 -36.87
CA PRO A 143 -34.91 -59.84 -37.29
C PRO A 143 -35.21 -59.78 -38.79
N LEU A 144 -35.06 -58.59 -39.41
CA LEU A 144 -35.29 -58.43 -40.86
C LEU A 144 -34.24 -59.20 -41.67
N ILE A 145 -32.96 -59.16 -41.24
CA ILE A 145 -31.91 -59.99 -41.87
C ILE A 145 -32.19 -61.46 -41.73
N ALA A 146 -32.60 -61.90 -40.53
CA ALA A 146 -32.93 -63.29 -40.26
C ALA A 146 -34.09 -63.78 -41.08
N ASP A 147 -35.14 -62.96 -41.24
CA ASP A 147 -36.31 -63.31 -42.06
C ASP A 147 -35.98 -63.39 -43.56
N LYS A 148 -35.32 -62.33 -44.10
CA LYS A 148 -34.94 -62.22 -45.53
C LYS A 148 -34.07 -63.41 -45.96
N TYR A 149 -33.14 -63.84 -45.12
CA TYR A 149 -32.18 -64.90 -45.45
C TYR A 149 -32.45 -66.22 -44.74
N SER A 150 -33.65 -66.43 -44.19
CA SER A 150 -34.06 -67.65 -43.43
C SER A 150 -33.74 -68.94 -44.13
N ARG A 151 -33.83 -68.98 -45.48
CA ARG A 151 -33.56 -70.18 -46.31
C ARG A 151 -32.07 -70.38 -46.65
N ASN A 152 -31.20 -69.43 -46.38
CA ASN A 152 -29.75 -69.52 -46.66
C ASN A 152 -28.96 -69.14 -45.38
N ARG A 153 -28.80 -70.10 -44.47
CA ARG A 153 -28.15 -69.89 -43.18
C ARG A 153 -26.75 -69.33 -43.28
N LYS A 154 -25.97 -69.73 -44.30
CA LYS A 154 -24.61 -69.21 -44.48
C LYS A 154 -24.65 -67.74 -44.84
N LYS A 155 -25.44 -67.34 -45.82
CA LYS A 155 -25.57 -65.95 -46.24
C LYS A 155 -26.15 -65.08 -45.12
N MET A 156 -27.12 -65.60 -44.37
CA MET A 156 -27.67 -64.95 -43.19
C MET A 156 -26.57 -64.59 -42.19
N LEU A 157 -25.68 -65.53 -41.83
CA LEU A 157 -24.59 -65.33 -40.91
C LEU A 157 -23.56 -64.31 -41.47
N ASP A 158 -23.22 -64.41 -42.75
CA ASP A 158 -22.25 -63.49 -43.38
C ASP A 158 -22.79 -62.05 -43.38
N VAL A 159 -24.08 -61.85 -43.70
CA VAL A 159 -24.75 -60.51 -43.67
C VAL A 159 -24.85 -59.99 -42.24
N LEU A 160 -25.20 -60.84 -41.27
CA LEU A 160 -25.24 -60.46 -39.85
C LEU A 160 -23.88 -60.04 -39.32
N LEU A 161 -22.81 -60.75 -39.67
CA LEU A 161 -21.44 -60.41 -39.26
C LEU A 161 -20.95 -59.11 -39.95
N ALA A 162 -21.34 -58.86 -41.20
CA ALA A 162 -21.04 -57.61 -41.88
C ALA A 162 -21.75 -56.44 -41.20
N TYR A 163 -23.02 -56.57 -40.87
CA TYR A 163 -23.82 -55.60 -40.16
C TYR A 163 -23.23 -55.30 -38.77
N ASP A 164 -23.01 -56.31 -37.98
CA ASP A 164 -22.45 -56.18 -36.61
C ASP A 164 -21.09 -55.50 -36.60
N SER A 165 -20.22 -55.86 -37.57
CA SER A 165 -18.91 -55.20 -37.72
C SER A 165 -19.03 -53.70 -38.03
N LEU A 166 -19.93 -53.28 -38.95
CA LEU A 166 -20.13 -51.86 -39.29
C LEU A 166 -20.67 -51.07 -38.09
N VAL A 167 -21.70 -51.58 -37.43
CA VAL A 167 -22.27 -50.93 -36.26
C VAL A 167 -21.27 -50.84 -35.14
N THR A 168 -20.47 -51.88 -34.91
CA THR A 168 -19.43 -51.91 -33.89
C THR A 168 -18.30 -50.86 -34.18
N ILE A 169 -17.88 -50.75 -35.45
CA ILE A 169 -16.91 -49.70 -35.89
C ILE A 169 -17.46 -48.32 -35.56
N ASP A 170 -18.72 -48.06 -35.93
CA ASP A 170 -19.35 -46.77 -35.70
C ASP A 170 -19.45 -46.41 -34.21
N GLN A 171 -19.91 -47.39 -33.38
CA GLN A 171 -19.96 -47.25 -31.92
C GLN A 171 -18.59 -46.95 -31.32
N GLN A 172 -17.55 -47.65 -31.78
CA GLN A 172 -16.19 -47.46 -31.28
C GLN A 172 -15.68 -46.03 -31.55
N ILE A 173 -15.93 -45.51 -32.77
CA ILE A 173 -15.52 -44.15 -33.13
C ILE A 173 -16.24 -43.10 -32.25
N ILE A 174 -17.56 -43.31 -32.05
CA ILE A 174 -18.34 -42.42 -31.20
C ILE A 174 -17.89 -42.43 -29.76
N VAL A 175 -17.72 -43.61 -29.15
CA VAL A 175 -17.27 -43.74 -27.75
C VAL A 175 -15.85 -43.16 -27.56
N GLU A 176 -14.94 -43.44 -28.46
CA GLU A 176 -13.60 -42.85 -28.40
C GLU A 176 -13.64 -41.33 -28.47
N THR A 177 -14.51 -40.75 -29.32
CA THR A 177 -14.67 -39.30 -29.42
C THR A 177 -15.23 -38.69 -28.12
N TYR A 178 -16.18 -39.37 -27.44
CA TYR A 178 -16.63 -38.92 -26.13
C TYR A 178 -15.52 -38.97 -25.06
N ILE A 179 -14.70 -40.02 -25.09
CA ILE A 179 -13.52 -40.12 -24.19
C ILE A 179 -12.55 -38.95 -24.46
N GLU A 180 -12.30 -38.65 -25.72
CA GLU A 180 -11.46 -37.49 -26.11
C GLU A 180 -12.02 -36.16 -25.60
N ILE A 181 -13.32 -35.93 -25.79
CA ILE A 181 -13.99 -34.71 -25.30
C ILE A 181 -13.85 -34.57 -23.78
N GLN A 182 -14.05 -35.67 -23.02
CA GLN A 182 -13.90 -35.65 -21.57
C GLN A 182 -12.45 -35.43 -21.15
N ALA A 183 -11.50 -36.06 -21.85
CA ALA A 183 -10.08 -35.85 -21.61
C ALA A 183 -9.68 -34.38 -21.81
N GLY A 184 -10.11 -33.77 -22.91
CA GLY A 184 -9.88 -32.36 -23.19
C GLY A 184 -10.49 -31.44 -22.11
N SER A 185 -11.71 -31.75 -21.65
CA SER A 185 -12.33 -30.99 -20.56
C SER A 185 -11.53 -31.07 -19.25
N ILE A 186 -11.03 -32.26 -18.90
CA ILE A 186 -10.18 -32.45 -17.71
C ILE A 186 -8.85 -31.70 -17.87
N VAL A 187 -8.20 -31.79 -19.03
CA VAL A 187 -6.94 -31.10 -19.32
C VAL A 187 -7.11 -29.59 -19.17
N ASN A 188 -8.15 -29.03 -19.79
CA ASN A 188 -8.42 -27.60 -19.74
C ASN A 188 -8.79 -27.14 -18.33
N GLY A 189 -9.61 -27.92 -17.59
CA GLY A 189 -9.99 -27.60 -16.21
C GLY A 189 -8.79 -27.60 -15.27
N LEU A 190 -7.97 -28.65 -15.31
CA LEU A 190 -6.75 -28.73 -14.49
C LEU A 190 -5.70 -27.71 -14.89
N GLY A 191 -5.55 -27.44 -16.20
CA GLY A 191 -4.70 -26.38 -16.71
C GLY A 191 -5.11 -25.01 -16.18
N GLY A 192 -6.41 -24.73 -16.13
CA GLY A 192 -6.97 -23.51 -15.54
C GLY A 192 -6.63 -23.35 -14.06
N ILE A 193 -6.75 -24.42 -13.27
CA ILE A 193 -6.40 -24.40 -11.84
C ILE A 193 -4.89 -24.15 -11.65
N ILE A 194 -4.04 -24.84 -12.41
CA ILE A 194 -2.58 -24.62 -12.35
C ILE A 194 -2.24 -23.19 -12.73
N LYS A 195 -2.83 -22.67 -13.82
CA LYS A 195 -2.63 -21.28 -14.25
C LYS A 195 -3.00 -20.29 -13.16
N TYR A 196 -4.11 -20.49 -12.48
CA TYR A 196 -4.53 -19.64 -11.37
C TYR A 196 -3.53 -19.73 -10.20
N ASN A 197 -3.14 -20.93 -9.79
CA ASN A 197 -2.19 -21.13 -8.68
C ASN A 197 -0.79 -20.57 -8.98
N THR A 198 -0.31 -20.69 -10.22
CA THR A 198 1.01 -20.15 -10.60
C THR A 198 1.05 -18.63 -10.72
N GLN A 199 -0.09 -17.96 -10.74
CA GLN A 199 -0.19 -16.49 -10.68
C GLN A 199 -0.14 -15.96 -9.23
N LEU A 200 -0.14 -16.82 -8.21
CA LEU A 200 -0.06 -16.45 -6.80
C LEU A 200 1.39 -16.08 -6.37
N ASP A 201 2.07 -15.22 -7.16
CA ASP A 201 3.36 -14.60 -6.76
C ASP A 201 3.20 -13.70 -5.51
N GLN A 202 1.98 -13.55 -5.02
CA GLN A 202 1.64 -12.79 -3.83
C GLN A 202 2.26 -13.33 -2.55
N ILE A 203 2.59 -14.63 -2.48
CA ILE A 203 3.28 -15.22 -1.31
C ILE A 203 4.65 -14.57 -1.09
N LYS A 204 5.44 -14.40 -2.15
CA LYS A 204 6.74 -13.70 -2.04
C LYS A 204 6.57 -12.25 -1.60
N ASN A 205 5.59 -11.55 -2.17
CA ASN A 205 5.30 -10.16 -1.81
C ASN A 205 4.83 -10.06 -0.36
N LEU A 206 4.03 -11.02 0.11
CA LEU A 206 3.60 -11.11 1.50
C LEU A 206 4.78 -11.33 2.45
N ILE A 207 5.71 -12.23 2.13
CA ILE A 207 6.93 -12.46 2.93
C ILE A 207 7.75 -11.16 3.01
N GLN A 208 7.99 -10.48 1.86
CA GLN A 208 8.71 -9.21 1.82
C GLN A 208 8.00 -8.11 2.62
N PHE A 209 6.67 -8.06 2.55
CA PHE A 209 5.88 -7.14 3.33
C PHE A 209 6.03 -7.38 4.84
N GLN A 210 6.02 -8.64 5.29
CA GLN A 210 6.25 -9.01 6.70
C GLN A 210 7.64 -8.59 7.19
N ASP A 211 8.68 -8.82 6.37
CA ASP A 211 10.04 -8.40 6.70
C ASP A 211 10.14 -6.87 6.82
N THR A 212 9.50 -6.13 5.92
CA THR A 212 9.43 -4.66 5.98
C THR A 212 8.68 -4.18 7.23
N GLN A 213 7.58 -4.84 7.57
CA GLN A 213 6.79 -4.52 8.77
C GLN A 213 7.60 -4.77 10.04
N GLN A 214 8.35 -5.86 10.10
CA GLN A 214 9.23 -6.16 11.24
C GLN A 214 10.31 -5.08 11.42
N GLN A 215 10.94 -4.62 10.33
CA GLN A 215 11.90 -3.51 10.38
C GLN A 215 11.26 -2.20 10.87
N ALA A 216 10.04 -1.91 10.41
CA ALA A 216 9.30 -0.73 10.83
C ALA A 216 8.99 -0.76 12.35
N VAL A 217 8.63 -1.92 12.89
CA VAL A 217 8.40 -2.09 14.33
C VAL A 217 9.68 -1.89 15.14
N LEU A 218 10.83 -2.41 14.67
CA LEU A 218 12.12 -2.20 15.33
C LEU A 218 12.50 -0.71 15.35
N ALA A 219 12.31 -0.01 14.24
CA ALA A 219 12.55 1.43 14.16
C ALA A 219 11.60 2.24 15.07
N ALA A 220 10.32 1.84 15.14
CA ALA A 220 9.35 2.46 16.03
C ALA A 220 9.73 2.27 17.52
N ASN A 221 10.20 1.08 17.93
CA ASN A 221 10.67 0.85 19.29
C ASN A 221 11.88 1.72 19.64
N ALA A 222 12.87 1.81 18.74
CA ALA A 222 14.03 2.69 18.95
C ALA A 222 13.61 4.17 19.09
N SER A 223 12.59 4.60 18.34
CA SER A 223 12.04 5.95 18.46
C SER A 223 11.30 6.16 19.79
N MET A 224 10.63 5.11 20.32
CA MET A 224 9.99 5.18 21.63
C MET A 224 11.00 5.26 22.77
N ASP A 225 12.10 4.51 22.72
CA ASP A 225 13.18 4.59 23.71
C ASP A 225 13.78 6.02 23.75
N GLN A 226 13.97 6.64 22.59
CA GLN A 226 14.45 8.02 22.51
C GLN A 226 13.40 9.02 23.01
N LEU A 227 12.12 8.79 22.75
CA LEU A 227 11.02 9.62 23.26
C LEU A 227 10.95 9.55 24.79
N GLU A 228 11.07 8.36 25.39
CA GLU A 228 11.10 8.17 26.84
C GLU A 228 12.23 8.97 27.48
N SER A 229 13.45 8.89 26.92
CA SER A 229 14.58 9.72 27.39
C SER A 229 14.29 11.22 27.29
N SER A 230 13.66 11.68 26.21
CA SER A 230 13.31 13.10 26.05
C SER A 230 12.22 13.55 27.03
N ILE A 231 11.28 12.68 27.35
CA ILE A 231 10.24 12.93 28.36
C ILE A 231 10.86 13.11 29.73
N ASP A 232 11.84 12.25 30.10
CA ASP A 232 12.54 12.36 31.36
C ASP A 232 13.33 13.67 31.47
N GLU A 233 14.05 14.08 30.43
CA GLU A 233 14.77 15.36 30.36
C GLU A 233 13.81 16.56 30.49
N VAL A 234 12.65 16.52 29.80
CA VAL A 234 11.62 17.57 29.92
C VAL A 234 11.06 17.61 31.35
N SER A 235 10.79 16.44 31.96
CA SER A 235 10.27 16.35 33.32
C SER A 235 11.22 16.97 34.34
N GLU A 236 12.50 16.65 34.26
CA GLU A 236 13.55 17.23 35.11
C GLU A 236 13.63 18.75 34.90
N SER A 237 13.66 19.20 33.67
CA SER A 237 13.72 20.62 33.29
C SER A 237 12.52 21.41 33.83
N VAL A 238 11.33 20.85 33.78
CA VAL A 238 10.08 21.47 34.30
C VAL A 238 10.17 21.63 35.83
N VAL A 239 10.68 20.64 36.54
CA VAL A 239 10.87 20.71 38.01
C VAL A 239 11.85 21.82 38.37
N ASP A 240 12.97 21.90 37.70
CA ASP A 240 14.01 22.91 37.96
C ASP A 240 13.48 24.33 37.66
N VAL A 241 12.83 24.55 36.52
CA VAL A 241 12.29 25.87 36.16
C VAL A 241 11.13 26.27 37.10
N ALA A 242 10.30 25.33 37.55
CA ALA A 242 9.25 25.61 38.53
C ALA A 242 9.87 26.09 39.88
N LYS A 243 10.93 25.43 40.35
CA LYS A 243 11.69 25.82 41.55
C LYS A 243 12.33 27.19 41.41
N ASP A 244 12.94 27.46 40.26
CA ASP A 244 13.55 28.77 39.96
C ASP A 244 12.50 29.90 39.91
N THR A 245 11.34 29.61 39.34
CA THR A 245 10.19 30.52 39.32
C THR A 245 9.69 30.83 40.71
N GLN A 246 9.56 29.81 41.55
CA GLN A 246 9.16 29.99 42.97
C GLN A 246 10.20 30.81 43.76
N THR A 247 11.49 30.56 43.53
CA THR A 247 12.57 31.34 44.15
C THR A 247 12.54 32.79 43.68
N SER A 248 12.27 33.01 42.41
CA SER A 248 12.13 34.36 41.81
C SER A 248 10.94 35.12 42.38
N LEU A 249 9.79 34.45 42.59
CA LEU A 249 8.62 35.01 43.25
C LEU A 249 8.92 35.45 44.70
N GLN A 250 9.70 34.64 45.47
CA GLN A 250 10.09 34.98 46.84
C GLN A 250 10.97 36.23 46.85
N LYS A 251 11.98 36.33 45.97
CA LYS A 251 12.84 37.52 45.85
C LYS A 251 12.04 38.73 45.46
N LEU A 252 11.16 38.60 44.44
CA LEU A 252 10.33 39.70 43.95
C LEU A 252 9.42 40.26 45.04
N ASN A 253 8.82 39.41 45.88
CA ASN A 253 8.01 39.85 47.01
C ASN A 253 8.85 40.59 48.05
N ALA A 254 10.09 40.16 48.33
CA ALA A 254 11.00 40.87 49.17
C ALA A 254 11.41 42.24 48.61
N ASP A 255 11.63 42.32 47.30
CA ASP A 255 11.98 43.57 46.58
C ASP A 255 10.80 44.58 46.60
N ILE A 256 9.55 44.08 46.41
CA ILE A 256 8.35 44.91 46.52
C ILE A 256 8.24 45.47 47.94
N SER A 257 8.41 44.66 48.98
CA SER A 257 8.38 45.10 50.37
C SER A 257 9.48 46.10 50.69
N ALA A 258 10.69 45.95 50.16
CA ALA A 258 11.79 46.90 50.27
C ALA A 258 11.45 48.24 49.65
N LEU A 259 10.84 48.23 48.45
CA LEU A 259 10.38 49.47 47.79
C LEU A 259 9.27 50.18 48.52
N GLU A 260 8.33 49.45 49.12
CA GLU A 260 7.29 50.01 49.99
C GLU A 260 7.93 50.74 51.18
N HIS A 261 8.96 50.13 51.81
CA HIS A 261 9.69 50.77 52.88
C HIS A 261 10.47 52.02 52.38
N ILE A 262 11.10 51.97 51.20
CA ILE A 262 11.76 53.12 50.59
C ILE A 262 10.76 54.23 50.35
N THR A 263 9.60 53.93 49.77
CA THR A 263 8.51 54.89 49.50
C THR A 263 8.08 55.58 50.79
N SER A 264 7.90 54.82 51.88
CA SER A 264 7.55 55.36 53.19
C SER A 264 8.65 56.29 53.74
N SER A 265 9.93 55.91 53.58
CA SER A 265 11.06 56.75 54.00
C SER A 265 11.17 58.03 53.20
N LEU A 266 10.96 57.95 51.88
CA LEU A 266 10.91 59.15 51.03
C LEU A 266 9.77 60.10 51.42
N HIS A 267 8.62 59.56 51.78
CA HIS A 267 7.48 60.38 52.25
C HIS A 267 7.82 61.09 53.57
N THR A 268 8.53 60.43 54.49
CA THR A 268 9.02 61.04 55.73
C THR A 268 10.04 62.13 55.42
N THR A 269 10.98 61.90 54.49
CA THR A 269 11.99 62.89 54.08
C THR A 269 11.32 64.09 53.39
N ASP A 270 10.28 63.86 52.61
CA ASP A 270 9.51 64.95 51.97
C ASP A 270 8.85 65.84 53.04
N GLN A 271 8.26 65.28 54.08
CA GLN A 271 7.69 65.99 55.23
C GLN A 271 8.75 66.79 56.01
N GLU A 272 9.93 66.17 56.23
CA GLU A 272 11.07 66.85 56.85
C GLU A 272 11.54 68.03 56.00
N GLN A 273 11.59 67.85 54.68
CA GLN A 273 11.97 68.91 53.72
C GLN A 273 11.02 70.14 53.76
N VAL A 274 9.70 69.87 53.86
CA VAL A 274 8.70 70.94 54.07
C VAL A 274 8.98 71.70 55.36
N THR A 275 9.33 70.99 56.44
CA THR A 275 9.67 71.58 57.72
C THR A 275 10.95 72.45 57.63
N VAL A 276 11.97 71.95 56.94
CA VAL A 276 13.22 72.72 56.68
C VAL A 276 12.89 74.02 55.91
N GLN A 277 12.06 73.90 54.87
CA GLN A 277 11.62 75.07 54.09
C GLN A 277 10.95 76.12 54.97
N GLN A 278 10.07 75.70 55.90
CA GLN A 278 9.42 76.60 56.85
C GLN A 278 10.42 77.32 57.76
N HIS A 279 11.35 76.57 58.38
CA HIS A 279 12.38 77.12 59.24
C HIS A 279 13.34 78.08 58.49
N VAL A 280 13.66 77.78 57.20
CA VAL A 280 14.43 78.68 56.39
C VAL A 280 13.66 79.98 56.14
N GLY A 281 12.36 79.88 55.87
CA GLY A 281 11.48 81.07 55.77
C GLY A 281 11.48 81.92 57.03
N GLU A 282 11.31 81.30 58.20
CA GLU A 282 11.36 81.99 59.51
C GLU A 282 12.72 82.63 59.78
N LEU A 283 13.81 81.95 59.35
CA LEU A 283 15.18 82.52 59.48
C LEU A 283 15.36 83.77 58.60
N VAL A 284 14.86 83.75 57.37
CA VAL A 284 14.89 84.95 56.51
C VAL A 284 14.19 86.14 57.17
N GLU A 285 12.95 85.91 57.68
CA GLU A 285 12.24 86.98 58.38
C GLU A 285 12.96 87.53 59.59
N ARG A 286 13.58 86.64 60.42
CA ARG A 286 14.35 87.07 61.56
C ARG A 286 15.62 87.84 61.19
N VAL A 287 16.34 87.39 60.13
CA VAL A 287 17.53 88.09 59.65
C VAL A 287 17.17 89.48 59.04
N GLU A 288 16.04 89.57 58.35
CA GLU A 288 15.52 90.87 57.87
C GLU A 288 15.18 91.80 59.03
N SER A 289 14.53 91.28 60.12
CA SER A 289 14.24 92.06 61.32
C SER A 289 15.50 92.54 62.02
N VAL A 290 16.54 91.74 62.10
CA VAL A 290 17.88 92.14 62.65
C VAL A 290 18.51 93.23 61.73
N ASN A 291 18.37 93.08 60.41
CA ASN A 291 18.91 94.13 59.47
C ASN A 291 18.19 95.50 59.64
N GLU A 292 16.87 95.52 59.88
CA GLU A 292 16.13 96.72 60.23
C GLU A 292 16.60 97.35 61.55
N LEU A 293 16.82 96.51 62.56
CA LEU A 293 17.35 96.95 63.86
C LEU A 293 18.78 97.55 63.70
N MET A 294 19.62 96.96 62.87
CA MET A 294 20.99 97.48 62.61
C MET A 294 20.91 98.85 61.88
N ARG A 295 20.04 99.03 60.93
CA ARG A 295 19.78 100.36 60.30
C ARG A 295 19.35 101.38 61.34
N PHE A 296 18.41 101.02 62.22
CA PHE A 296 17.95 101.92 63.28
C PHE A 296 19.14 102.23 64.27
N ILE A 297 19.99 101.32 64.64
CA ILE A 297 21.15 101.60 65.50
C ILE A 297 22.19 102.45 64.70
N GLU A 298 22.37 102.28 63.39
CA GLU A 298 23.25 103.11 62.55
C GLU A 298 22.75 104.53 62.56
N ASP A 299 21.47 104.79 62.42
CA ASP A 299 20.81 106.09 62.51
C ASP A 299 21.03 106.73 63.90
N ILE A 300 20.90 106.01 64.96
CA ILE A 300 21.23 106.44 66.36
C ILE A 300 22.71 106.80 66.47
N ALA A 301 23.61 105.97 65.95
CA ALA A 301 25.02 106.27 65.96
C ALA A 301 25.41 107.51 65.18
N GLU A 302 24.78 107.73 64.03
CA GLU A 302 24.93 108.93 63.17
C GLU A 302 24.37 110.14 63.85
N GLN A 303 23.22 110.11 64.49
CA GLN A 303 22.65 111.14 65.33
C GLN A 303 23.55 111.46 66.54
N THR A 304 24.05 110.43 67.18
CA THR A 304 24.96 110.57 68.32
C THR A 304 26.28 111.24 67.95
N ASN A 305 26.84 110.84 66.77
CA ASN A 305 28.01 111.45 66.19
C ASN A 305 27.77 113.00 65.84
N LEU A 306 26.58 113.31 65.29
CA LEU A 306 26.22 114.73 65.01
C LEU A 306 26.00 115.50 66.36
N LEU A 307 25.33 114.90 67.37
CA LEU A 307 25.26 115.52 68.71
C LEU A 307 26.57 115.77 69.41
N ALA A 308 27.45 114.78 69.33
CA ALA A 308 28.79 114.83 69.88
C ALA A 308 29.66 115.90 69.11
N LEU A 309 29.52 115.96 67.76
CA LEU A 309 30.13 117.03 66.99
C LEU A 309 29.65 118.47 67.36
N ASN A 310 28.33 118.61 67.52
CA ASN A 310 27.76 119.83 68.00
C ASN A 310 28.24 120.20 69.45
N ALA A 311 28.27 119.21 70.35
CA ALA A 311 28.81 119.38 71.70
C ALA A 311 30.30 119.76 71.66
N SER A 312 31.12 119.10 70.83
CA SER A 312 32.48 119.44 70.64
C SER A 312 32.74 120.84 70.16
N ILE A 313 31.86 121.32 69.22
CA ILE A 313 31.88 122.67 68.65
C ILE A 313 31.53 123.68 69.80
N GLU A 314 30.47 123.43 70.59
CA GLU A 314 30.02 124.31 71.65
C GLU A 314 31.02 124.34 72.81
N ALA A 315 31.64 123.16 73.09
CA ALA A 315 32.73 123.03 74.13
C ALA A 315 33.95 123.87 73.67
N ALA A 316 34.29 123.85 72.40
CA ALA A 316 35.37 124.67 71.87
C ALA A 316 35.06 126.15 71.92
N ARG A 317 33.77 126.56 71.79
CA ARG A 317 33.29 127.90 71.85
C ARG A 317 33.26 128.47 73.31
N ALA A 318 33.17 127.58 74.35
CA ALA A 318 33.22 127.95 75.77
C ALA A 318 34.66 128.21 76.25
N GLY A 319 35.71 127.96 75.44
CA GLY A 319 37.09 128.21 75.82
C GLY A 319 37.60 127.34 77.02
N GLU A 320 38.32 127.97 77.99
CA GLU A 320 38.92 127.25 79.15
C GLU A 320 37.86 126.51 79.95
N ALA A 321 36.67 127.03 80.13
CA ALA A 321 35.55 126.36 80.89
C ALA A 321 35.00 125.15 80.18
N GLY A 322 35.13 124.94 78.89
CA GLY A 322 34.60 123.83 78.10
C GLY A 322 35.61 122.67 77.88
N LYS A 323 36.84 122.75 78.34
CA LYS A 323 37.82 121.72 78.07
C LYS A 323 37.44 120.30 78.49
N GLY A 324 36.91 120.20 79.71
CA GLY A 324 36.45 118.89 80.17
C GLY A 324 35.26 118.33 79.32
N PHE A 325 34.32 119.19 78.86
CA PHE A 325 33.22 118.78 77.97
C PHE A 325 33.68 118.44 76.56
N ALA A 326 34.71 119.16 76.06
CA ALA A 326 35.31 118.83 74.71
C ALA A 326 35.91 117.42 74.65
N VAL A 327 36.57 117.01 75.71
CA VAL A 327 37.15 115.65 75.80
C VAL A 327 36.04 114.57 75.84
N VAL A 328 34.97 114.84 76.65
CA VAL A 328 33.78 113.93 76.67
C VAL A 328 33.07 113.85 75.34
N ALA A 329 32.88 115.00 74.68
CA ALA A 329 32.24 115.12 73.39
C ALA A 329 33.09 114.37 72.27
N GLU A 330 34.41 114.57 72.31
CA GLU A 330 35.27 113.85 71.31
C GLU A 330 35.28 112.32 71.59
N GLU A 331 35.27 111.90 72.88
CA GLU A 331 35.15 110.45 73.21
C GLU A 331 33.80 109.88 72.82
N VAL A 332 32.68 110.58 73.03
CA VAL A 332 31.35 110.20 72.55
C VAL A 332 31.33 110.13 70.98
N ARG A 333 31.98 111.14 70.34
CA ARG A 333 32.10 111.10 68.84
C ARG A 333 32.88 109.85 68.39
N LYS A 334 33.97 109.53 68.99
CA LYS A 334 34.79 108.37 68.66
C LYS A 334 34.01 107.03 68.95
N LEU A 335 33.23 107.01 70.02
CA LEU A 335 32.37 105.88 70.36
C LEU A 335 31.29 105.71 69.31
N ALA A 336 30.73 106.81 68.85
CA ALA A 336 29.70 106.82 67.78
C ALA A 336 30.28 106.31 66.45
N ASP A 337 31.50 106.86 66.05
CA ASP A 337 32.21 106.38 64.86
C ASP A 337 32.56 104.85 64.93
N ASN A 338 33.06 104.40 66.08
CA ASN A 338 33.39 103.00 66.32
C ASN A 338 32.07 102.14 66.26
N THR A 339 30.97 102.65 66.81
CA THR A 339 29.67 102.00 66.74
C THR A 339 29.22 101.84 65.34
N LYS A 340 29.35 102.98 64.50
CA LYS A 340 29.03 102.97 63.10
C LYS A 340 29.85 101.91 62.34
N GLN A 341 31.17 101.86 62.53
CA GLN A 341 32.00 100.82 61.91
C GLN A 341 31.61 99.40 62.33
N SER A 342 31.33 99.18 63.63
CA SER A 342 30.85 97.89 64.10
C SER A 342 29.54 97.46 63.47
N ILE A 343 28.61 98.38 63.29
CA ILE A 343 27.33 98.14 62.64
C ILE A 343 27.53 97.85 61.16
N GLN A 344 28.39 98.57 60.41
CA GLN A 344 28.70 98.23 59.01
C GLN A 344 29.32 96.87 58.86
N GLN A 345 30.11 96.42 59.78
CA GLN A 345 30.65 95.07 59.82
C GLN A 345 29.52 94.04 60.00
N ILE A 346 28.62 94.27 61.01
CA ILE A 346 27.49 93.41 61.28
C ILE A 346 26.51 93.37 60.12
N GLN A 347 26.31 94.52 59.44
CA GLN A 347 25.51 94.58 58.17
C GLN A 347 26.15 93.73 57.10
N GLY A 348 27.48 93.72 56.93
CA GLY A 348 28.21 92.82 56.07
C GLY A 348 27.92 91.32 56.37
N ASP A 349 28.01 90.97 57.67
CA ASP A 349 27.71 89.60 58.11
C ASP A 349 26.25 89.21 57.92
N ILE A 350 25.30 90.12 58.18
CA ILE A 350 23.86 89.92 57.91
C ILE A 350 23.58 89.72 56.41
N ASN A 351 24.19 90.53 55.50
CA ASN A 351 24.05 90.36 54.08
C ASN A 351 24.61 88.99 53.61
N HIS A 352 25.71 88.60 54.24
CA HIS A 352 26.29 87.28 53.97
C HIS A 352 25.36 86.16 54.45
N LEU A 353 24.76 86.29 55.65
CA LEU A 353 23.73 85.38 56.18
C LEU A 353 22.50 85.32 55.25
N LEU A 354 21.98 86.39 54.74
CA LEU A 354 20.86 86.40 53.79
C LEU A 354 21.24 85.71 52.49
N SER A 355 22.45 85.89 52.00
CA SER A 355 22.94 85.16 50.79
C SER A 355 22.98 83.62 51.07
N ILE A 356 23.52 83.23 52.20
CA ILE A 356 23.55 81.78 52.58
C ILE A 356 22.15 81.25 52.72
N THR A 357 21.26 81.96 53.38
CA THR A 357 19.86 81.51 53.59
C THR A 357 19.10 81.40 52.29
N SER A 358 19.32 82.33 51.35
CA SER A 358 18.74 82.24 49.99
C SER A 358 19.25 81.05 49.22
N ASN A 359 20.55 80.76 49.31
CA ASN A 359 21.15 79.56 48.71
C ASN A 359 20.56 78.29 49.32
N ILE A 360 20.40 78.23 50.63
CA ILE A 360 19.78 77.09 51.33
C ILE A 360 18.31 76.91 50.86
N ASN A 361 17.54 77.99 50.73
CA ASN A 361 16.18 77.96 50.20
C ASN A 361 16.11 77.36 48.80
N ASP A 362 16.97 77.80 47.89
CA ASP A 362 17.03 77.31 46.53
C ASP A 362 17.44 75.81 46.46
N LEU A 363 18.42 75.41 47.27
CA LEU A 363 18.82 74.02 47.42
C LEU A 363 17.69 73.17 47.98
N THR A 364 16.96 73.67 48.96
CA THR A 364 15.82 72.99 49.60
C THR A 364 14.68 72.83 48.58
N LYS A 365 14.34 73.83 47.82
CA LYS A 365 13.34 73.76 46.73
C LYS A 365 13.74 72.71 45.67
N LYS A 366 15.03 72.76 45.23
CA LYS A 366 15.54 71.77 44.30
C LYS A 366 15.43 70.35 44.85
N SER A 367 15.85 70.16 46.11
CA SER A 367 15.78 68.87 46.78
C SER A 367 14.35 68.36 46.90
N ALA A 368 13.37 69.23 47.17
CA ALA A 368 11.95 68.84 47.17
C ALA A 368 11.47 68.37 45.79
N THR A 369 11.93 69.03 44.72
CA THR A 369 11.59 68.62 43.36
C THR A 369 12.19 67.24 43.04
N ASP A 370 13.50 67.06 43.35
CA ASP A 370 14.22 65.79 43.12
C ASP A 370 13.61 64.63 43.94
N LEU A 371 13.13 64.90 45.19
CA LEU A 371 12.40 63.94 46.01
C LEU A 371 11.07 63.54 45.39
N HIS A 372 10.31 64.49 44.89
CA HIS A 372 9.01 64.22 44.26
C HIS A 372 9.18 63.34 43.01
N GLU A 373 10.19 63.62 42.20
CA GLU A 373 10.56 62.81 41.01
C GLU A 373 10.93 61.37 41.47
N THR A 374 11.79 61.21 42.50
CA THR A 374 12.21 59.93 43.07
C THR A 374 11.01 59.14 43.59
N VAL A 375 10.02 59.74 44.22
CA VAL A 375 8.77 59.11 44.67
C VAL A 375 7.98 58.56 43.49
N ASN A 376 7.86 59.34 42.42
CA ASN A 376 7.14 58.93 41.20
C ASN A 376 7.84 57.77 40.51
N ASP A 377 9.18 57.81 40.41
CA ASP A 377 9.98 56.70 39.84
C ASP A 377 9.85 55.44 40.66
N THR A 378 9.95 55.55 42.00
CA THR A 378 9.77 54.40 42.91
C THR A 378 8.38 53.77 42.75
N SER A 379 7.32 54.57 42.64
CA SER A 379 5.95 54.14 42.43
C SER A 379 5.82 53.40 41.11
N SER A 380 6.46 53.89 40.03
CA SER A 380 6.45 53.27 38.70
C SER A 380 7.18 51.93 38.72
N ILE A 381 8.33 51.82 39.40
CA ILE A 381 9.07 50.54 39.58
C ILE A 381 8.21 49.54 40.37
N THR A 382 7.60 49.98 41.46
CA THR A 382 6.72 49.10 42.28
C THR A 382 5.59 48.50 41.43
N LYS A 383 4.95 49.32 40.58
CA LYS A 383 3.87 48.86 39.68
C LYS A 383 4.41 47.84 38.69
N ALA A 384 5.56 48.09 38.08
CA ALA A 384 6.20 47.14 37.14
C ALA A 384 6.52 45.78 37.80
N LEU A 385 7.01 45.81 39.07
CA LEU A 385 7.28 44.58 39.83
C LEU A 385 6.01 43.81 40.18
N VAL A 386 4.89 44.46 40.46
CA VAL A 386 3.59 43.81 40.68
C VAL A 386 3.11 43.12 39.41
N GLU A 387 3.26 43.76 38.25
CA GLU A 387 2.94 43.16 36.95
C GLU A 387 3.84 41.93 36.69
N LEU A 388 5.13 42.02 37.00
CA LEU A 388 6.06 40.91 36.90
C LEU A 388 5.68 39.75 37.81
N ASN A 389 5.26 40.05 39.06
CA ASN A 389 4.75 39.04 40.02
C ASN A 389 3.60 38.23 39.40
N THR A 390 2.62 38.93 38.81
CA THR A 390 1.47 38.28 38.15
C THR A 390 1.93 37.39 37.00
N THR A 391 2.90 37.84 36.20
CA THR A 391 3.46 37.07 35.10
C THR A 391 4.16 35.81 35.55
N LEU A 392 4.96 35.86 36.61
CA LEU A 392 5.65 34.70 37.21
C LEU A 392 4.67 33.71 37.83
N GLN A 393 3.55 34.18 38.42
CA GLN A 393 2.48 33.29 38.90
C GLN A 393 1.80 32.53 37.77
N GLN A 394 1.50 33.20 36.65
CA GLN A 394 0.94 32.58 35.46
C GLN A 394 1.91 31.56 34.87
N GLN A 395 3.20 31.87 34.87
CA GLN A 395 4.25 30.97 34.41
C GLN A 395 4.32 29.71 35.29
N GLY A 396 4.20 29.84 36.62
CA GLY A 396 4.10 28.70 37.52
C GLY A 396 2.93 27.76 37.19
N ALA A 397 1.73 28.30 36.94
CA ALA A 397 0.58 27.51 36.54
C ALA A 397 0.78 26.80 35.17
N SER A 398 1.51 27.46 34.26
CA SER A 398 1.87 26.84 32.97
C SER A 398 2.81 25.65 33.16
N PHE A 399 3.79 25.70 34.08
CA PHE A 399 4.66 24.57 34.37
C PHE A 399 3.92 23.39 34.99
N GLU A 400 2.92 23.60 35.84
CA GLU A 400 2.05 22.53 36.35
C GLU A 400 1.30 21.82 35.18
N THR A 401 0.83 22.59 34.20
CA THR A 401 0.19 22.04 33.02
C THR A 401 1.17 21.24 32.15
N ILE A 402 2.39 21.76 31.95
CA ILE A 402 3.44 21.04 31.20
C ILE A 402 3.80 19.73 31.93
N ALA A 403 3.97 19.75 33.24
CA ALA A 403 4.26 18.54 34.03
C ALA A 403 3.18 17.46 33.86
N SER A 404 1.90 17.85 33.94
CA SER A 404 0.77 16.94 33.71
C SER A 404 0.78 16.37 32.29
N THR A 405 1.05 17.21 31.26
CA THR A 405 1.11 16.79 29.86
C THR A 405 2.29 15.84 29.64
N THR A 406 3.44 16.12 30.23
CA THR A 406 4.64 15.27 30.15
C THR A 406 4.37 13.89 30.76
N GLN A 407 3.69 13.83 31.90
CA GLN A 407 3.27 12.56 32.52
C GLN A 407 2.30 11.78 31.62
N GLN A 408 1.35 12.45 30.95
CA GLN A 408 0.45 11.81 29.98
C GLN A 408 1.24 11.27 28.79
N GLN A 409 2.21 12.01 28.25
CA GLN A 409 3.08 11.56 27.17
C GLN A 409 3.88 10.32 27.55
N ALA A 410 4.37 10.22 28.78
CA ALA A 410 5.04 9.02 29.26
C ALA A 410 4.12 7.79 29.23
N GLN A 411 2.88 7.93 29.66
CA GLN A 411 1.88 6.86 29.63
C GLN A 411 1.51 6.46 28.21
N ASP A 412 1.38 7.42 27.31
CA ASP A 412 1.09 7.19 25.88
C ASP A 412 2.27 6.45 25.21
N ALA A 413 3.52 6.84 25.49
CA ALA A 413 4.71 6.17 24.99
C ALA A 413 4.78 4.69 25.44
N GLN A 414 4.46 4.39 26.69
CA GLN A 414 4.37 3.02 27.20
C GLN A 414 3.29 2.22 26.49
N THR A 415 2.12 2.83 26.21
CA THR A 415 1.02 2.20 25.48
C THR A 415 1.41 1.88 24.05
N ILE A 416 2.11 2.80 23.38
CA ILE A 416 2.62 2.60 22.01
C ILE A 416 3.66 1.47 21.99
N THR A 417 4.57 1.44 22.95
CA THR A 417 5.58 0.37 23.09
C THR A 417 4.92 -1.00 23.29
N ALA A 418 3.88 -1.09 24.11
CA ALA A 418 3.11 -2.33 24.29
C ALA A 418 2.40 -2.74 22.97
N SER A 419 1.84 -1.79 22.24
CA SER A 419 1.20 -2.02 20.94
C SER A 419 2.20 -2.50 19.90
N ASN A 420 3.39 -1.91 19.84
CA ASN A 420 4.47 -2.32 18.94
C ASN A 420 4.92 -3.77 19.21
N ARG A 421 5.01 -4.19 20.47
CA ARG A 421 5.30 -5.58 20.83
C ARG A 421 4.23 -6.55 20.34
N ASN A 422 2.95 -6.15 20.43
CA ASN A 422 1.85 -6.96 19.89
C ASN A 422 1.90 -7.05 18.36
N ILE A 423 2.21 -5.94 17.67
CA ILE A 423 2.40 -5.93 16.21
C ILE A 423 3.57 -6.84 15.81
N ALA A 424 4.70 -6.78 16.52
CA ALA A 424 5.86 -7.65 16.27
C ALA A 424 5.47 -9.13 16.35
N ARG A 425 4.74 -9.53 17.41
CA ARG A 425 4.25 -10.91 17.57
C ARG A 425 3.30 -11.31 16.45
N SER A 426 2.31 -10.46 16.13
CA SER A 426 1.36 -10.75 15.06
C SER A 426 2.05 -10.82 13.68
N THR A 427 3.13 -10.07 13.47
CA THR A 427 3.94 -10.15 12.24
C THR A 427 4.64 -11.51 12.14
N GLU A 428 5.21 -12.00 13.23
CA GLU A 428 5.87 -13.32 13.25
C GLU A 428 4.86 -14.47 13.06
N GLU A 429 3.70 -14.43 13.74
CA GLU A 429 2.60 -15.38 13.56
C GLU A 429 2.08 -15.36 12.12
N SER A 430 1.94 -14.17 11.53
CA SER A 430 1.50 -14.00 10.14
C SER A 430 2.53 -14.55 9.15
N LYS A 431 3.82 -14.37 9.41
CA LYS A 431 4.91 -14.93 8.60
C LYS A 431 4.86 -16.46 8.57
N GLU A 432 4.60 -17.09 9.70
CA GLU A 432 4.42 -18.54 9.80
C GLU A 432 3.21 -19.01 9.00
N ILE A 433 2.06 -18.32 9.11
CA ILE A 433 0.84 -18.64 8.33
C ILE A 433 1.10 -18.49 6.82
N VAL A 434 1.80 -17.44 6.39
CA VAL A 434 2.16 -17.23 4.98
C VAL A 434 3.04 -18.37 4.47
N ASN A 435 4.03 -18.82 5.24
CA ASN A 435 4.89 -19.95 4.88
C ASN A 435 4.08 -21.26 4.76
N GLN A 436 3.21 -21.56 5.73
CA GLN A 436 2.34 -22.75 5.71
C GLN A 436 1.37 -22.71 4.52
N THR A 437 0.83 -21.54 4.20
CA THR A 437 -0.05 -21.31 3.05
C THR A 437 0.71 -21.54 1.74
N GLY A 438 1.92 -21.01 1.63
CA GLY A 438 2.81 -21.22 0.49
C GLY A 438 3.11 -22.71 0.24
N GLU A 439 3.47 -23.44 1.30
CA GLU A 439 3.68 -24.89 1.25
C GLU A 439 2.41 -25.64 0.83
N ALA A 440 1.25 -25.29 1.39
CA ALA A 440 -0.03 -25.94 1.04
C ALA A 440 -0.38 -25.74 -0.44
N ILE A 441 -0.20 -24.51 -0.98
CA ILE A 441 -0.40 -24.21 -2.40
C ILE A 441 0.59 -25.00 -3.27
N TYR A 442 1.83 -25.11 -2.84
CA TYR A 442 2.83 -25.93 -3.51
C TYR A 442 2.41 -27.40 -3.60
N GLN A 443 2.01 -28.01 -2.50
CA GLN A 443 1.56 -29.40 -2.47
C GLN A 443 0.30 -29.62 -3.31
N LEU A 444 -0.65 -28.70 -3.25
CA LEU A 444 -1.86 -28.76 -4.07
C LEU A 444 -1.52 -28.74 -5.57
N SER A 445 -0.65 -27.83 -6.01
CA SER A 445 -0.24 -27.75 -7.41
C SER A 445 0.47 -29.02 -7.88
N LYS A 446 1.30 -29.60 -7.02
CA LYS A 446 1.97 -30.88 -7.28
C LYS A 446 0.98 -32.05 -7.39
N MET A 447 -0.04 -32.08 -6.54
CA MET A 447 -1.10 -33.10 -6.62
C MET A 447 -1.90 -32.96 -7.92
N ILE A 448 -2.25 -31.74 -8.32
CA ILE A 448 -2.99 -31.45 -9.55
C ILE A 448 -2.16 -31.88 -10.77
N ASP A 449 -0.86 -31.56 -10.79
CA ASP A 449 0.03 -31.96 -11.89
C ASP A 449 0.18 -33.47 -11.99
N ASN A 450 0.35 -34.16 -10.87
CA ASN A 450 0.39 -35.62 -10.83
C ASN A 450 -0.91 -36.23 -11.36
N TYR A 451 -2.06 -35.71 -10.94
CA TYR A 451 -3.37 -36.16 -11.42
C TYR A 451 -3.51 -35.94 -12.93
N ARG A 452 -3.10 -34.76 -13.43
CA ARG A 452 -3.06 -34.43 -14.84
C ARG A 452 -2.22 -35.43 -15.63
N VAL A 453 -0.98 -35.69 -15.19
CA VAL A 453 -0.07 -36.63 -15.84
C VAL A 453 -0.63 -38.04 -15.84
N GLN A 454 -1.18 -38.51 -14.72
CA GLN A 454 -1.78 -39.86 -14.63
C GLN A 454 -3.01 -40.02 -15.52
N THR A 455 -3.86 -38.97 -15.59
CA THR A 455 -5.07 -39.01 -16.42
C THR A 455 -4.74 -39.03 -17.90
N ILE A 456 -3.69 -38.32 -18.33
CA ILE A 456 -3.33 -38.17 -19.75
C ILE A 456 -2.44 -39.33 -20.24
N SER A 457 -1.73 -40.02 -19.34
CA SER A 457 -0.53 -40.78 -19.70
C SER A 457 -0.72 -42.10 -20.43
N LYS A 458 -1.95 -42.64 -20.61
CA LYS A 458 -1.98 -44.01 -21.15
C LYS A 458 -3.04 -44.38 -22.20
N ASN A 459 -4.14 -43.65 -22.39
CA ASN A 459 -5.21 -44.14 -23.29
C ASN A 459 -6.08 -43.10 -23.97
N PHE A 460 -5.64 -41.84 -24.04
CA PHE A 460 -6.45 -40.79 -24.65
C PHE A 460 -5.85 -40.31 -25.97
N ILE A 461 -6.70 -40.13 -26.96
CA ILE A 461 -6.40 -39.33 -28.12
C ILE A 461 -6.50 -37.87 -27.65
N ILE A 462 -5.39 -37.15 -27.67
CA ILE A 462 -5.32 -35.75 -27.27
C ILE A 462 -5.28 -34.90 -28.53
N SER A 463 -6.14 -33.91 -28.62
CA SER A 463 -6.12 -32.99 -29.77
C SER A 463 -4.87 -32.11 -29.77
N GLN A 464 -4.49 -31.56 -30.92
CA GLN A 464 -3.37 -30.61 -31.02
C GLN A 464 -3.58 -29.37 -30.13
N GLU A 465 -4.82 -28.94 -29.98
CA GLU A 465 -5.21 -27.88 -29.07
C GLU A 465 -4.89 -28.22 -27.60
N ASP A 466 -5.20 -29.45 -27.19
CA ASP A 466 -4.93 -29.93 -25.84
C ASP A 466 -3.43 -30.12 -25.60
N ILE A 467 -2.65 -30.55 -26.61
CA ILE A 467 -1.19 -30.61 -26.52
C ILE A 467 -0.60 -29.22 -26.24
N ILE A 468 -1.07 -28.20 -26.95
CA ILE A 468 -0.64 -26.81 -26.72
C ILE A 468 -1.03 -26.33 -25.31
N GLU A 469 -2.24 -26.62 -24.84
CA GLU A 469 -2.69 -26.27 -23.49
C GLU A 469 -1.84 -26.98 -22.41
N LEU A 470 -1.49 -28.23 -22.63
CA LEU A 470 -0.58 -28.94 -21.77
C LEU A 470 0.81 -28.30 -21.75
N ALA A 471 1.32 -27.91 -22.92
CA ALA A 471 2.61 -27.23 -23.03
C ALA A 471 2.61 -25.87 -22.31
N ILE A 472 1.54 -25.09 -22.44
CA ILE A 472 1.35 -23.82 -21.69
C ILE A 472 1.42 -24.09 -20.19
N THR A 473 0.71 -25.10 -19.73
CA THR A 473 0.70 -25.49 -18.31
C THR A 473 2.06 -25.97 -17.82
N ASP A 474 2.78 -26.77 -18.62
CA ASP A 474 4.12 -27.24 -18.30
C ASP A 474 5.11 -26.08 -18.12
N HIS A 475 5.04 -25.04 -18.97
CA HIS A 475 5.87 -23.85 -18.84
C HIS A 475 5.54 -23.02 -17.59
N LEU A 476 4.25 -22.88 -17.24
CA LEU A 476 3.83 -22.24 -16.00
C LEU A 476 4.33 -23.00 -14.78
N LEU A 477 4.28 -24.33 -14.80
CA LEU A 477 4.76 -25.18 -13.72
C LEU A 477 6.29 -25.09 -13.56
N TRP A 478 7.07 -25.05 -14.63
CA TRP A 478 8.52 -24.91 -14.52
C TRP A 478 8.92 -23.59 -13.89
N ARG A 479 8.34 -22.45 -14.31
CA ARG A 479 8.53 -21.16 -13.67
C ARG A 479 8.20 -21.23 -12.18
N TRP A 480 7.07 -21.84 -11.85
CA TRP A 480 6.56 -21.96 -10.49
C TRP A 480 7.45 -22.89 -9.63
N ARG A 481 7.99 -23.97 -10.19
CA ARG A 481 8.95 -24.83 -9.50
C ARG A 481 10.24 -24.07 -9.12
N ILE A 482 10.80 -23.29 -10.03
CA ILE A 482 11.98 -22.45 -9.74
C ILE A 482 11.65 -21.41 -8.66
N TYR A 483 10.48 -20.80 -8.72
CA TYR A 483 10.00 -19.88 -7.68
C TYR A 483 9.93 -20.56 -6.30
N ASN A 484 9.35 -21.76 -6.20
CA ASN A 484 9.25 -22.52 -4.95
C ASN A 484 10.61 -23.04 -4.47
N LEU A 485 11.56 -23.33 -5.37
CA LEU A 485 12.94 -23.59 -5.00
C LEU A 485 13.56 -22.40 -4.26
N LEU A 486 13.37 -21.18 -4.76
CA LEU A 486 13.88 -19.97 -4.12
C LEU A 486 13.22 -19.67 -2.76
N LEU A 487 11.96 -20.05 -2.59
CA LEU A 487 11.26 -19.98 -1.31
C LEU A 487 11.62 -21.12 -0.33
N GLY A 488 12.33 -22.14 -0.82
CA GLY A 488 12.72 -23.31 0.01
C GLY A 488 11.67 -24.41 0.11
N PHE A 489 10.53 -24.29 -0.59
CA PHE A 489 9.46 -25.31 -0.59
C PHE A 489 9.76 -26.49 -1.50
N GLU A 490 10.63 -26.35 -2.49
CA GLU A 490 11.00 -27.39 -3.45
C GLU A 490 12.51 -27.65 -3.48
N LYS A 491 12.86 -28.88 -3.89
CA LYS A 491 14.24 -29.27 -4.19
C LYS A 491 14.27 -29.79 -5.62
N ILE A 492 15.00 -29.11 -6.49
CA ILE A 492 15.17 -29.47 -7.91
C ILE A 492 16.63 -29.69 -8.16
N GLN A 493 16.98 -30.80 -8.82
CA GLN A 493 18.32 -31.02 -9.35
C GLN A 493 18.40 -30.54 -10.80
N GLU A 494 19.58 -30.04 -11.21
CA GLU A 494 19.80 -29.60 -12.59
C GLU A 494 19.50 -30.72 -13.62
N SER A 495 19.74 -31.98 -13.25
CA SER A 495 19.47 -33.17 -14.08
C SER A 495 17.97 -33.43 -14.29
N GLU A 496 17.10 -32.89 -13.46
CA GLU A 496 15.63 -33.02 -13.61
C GLU A 496 15.07 -32.08 -14.69
N ILE A 497 15.83 -31.05 -15.08
CA ILE A 497 15.44 -30.12 -16.14
C ILE A 497 15.78 -30.78 -17.48
N GLN A 498 14.74 -31.36 -18.11
CA GLN A 498 14.81 -32.02 -19.41
C GLN A 498 15.43 -31.11 -20.49
N SER A 499 16.00 -31.70 -21.50
CA SER A 499 16.36 -30.96 -22.70
C SER A 499 15.10 -30.53 -23.46
N THR A 500 15.19 -29.46 -24.25
CA THR A 500 14.03 -28.95 -25.01
C THR A 500 13.39 -30.03 -25.89
N ARG A 501 14.15 -30.96 -26.44
CA ARG A 501 13.63 -32.03 -27.33
C ARG A 501 12.89 -33.15 -26.59
N GLU A 502 13.21 -33.37 -25.33
CA GLU A 502 12.62 -34.44 -24.51
C GLU A 502 11.34 -34.00 -23.82
N THR A 503 10.97 -32.73 -23.92
CA THR A 503 9.72 -32.21 -23.39
C THR A 503 8.56 -32.49 -24.35
N ARG A 504 7.36 -32.57 -23.86
CA ARG A 504 6.14 -32.72 -24.66
C ARG A 504 6.02 -31.64 -25.76
N LEU A 505 6.31 -30.37 -25.40
CA LEU A 505 6.36 -29.29 -26.38
C LEU A 505 7.44 -29.52 -27.42
N GLY A 506 8.61 -30.04 -27.03
CA GLY A 506 9.69 -30.32 -27.93
C GLY A 506 9.38 -31.46 -28.92
N GLU A 507 8.79 -32.55 -28.43
CA GLU A 507 8.32 -33.64 -29.28
C GLU A 507 7.31 -33.15 -30.32
N TRP A 508 6.35 -32.33 -29.90
CA TRP A 508 5.38 -31.71 -30.81
C TRP A 508 6.05 -30.71 -31.76
N TYR A 509 6.87 -29.81 -31.25
CA TYR A 509 7.51 -28.75 -32.04
C TYR A 509 8.43 -29.30 -33.14
N TYR A 510 9.27 -30.24 -32.80
CA TYR A 510 10.22 -30.86 -33.78
C TYR A 510 9.57 -31.97 -34.63
N GLY A 511 8.39 -32.46 -34.22
CA GLY A 511 7.57 -33.44 -34.93
C GLY A 511 6.45 -32.78 -35.73
N GLN A 512 5.23 -33.11 -35.36
CA GLN A 512 4.00 -32.81 -36.10
C GLN A 512 3.65 -31.34 -36.12
N GLY A 513 3.91 -30.56 -35.05
CA GLY A 513 3.70 -29.13 -35.05
C GLY A 513 4.44 -28.43 -36.21
N ARG A 514 5.61 -28.96 -36.58
CA ARG A 514 6.39 -28.47 -37.72
C ARG A 514 5.71 -28.72 -39.05
N GLU A 515 5.06 -29.85 -39.21
CA GLU A 515 4.35 -30.20 -40.44
C GLU A 515 3.12 -29.30 -40.64
N ILE A 516 2.41 -28.98 -39.56
CA ILE A 516 1.14 -28.26 -39.61
C ILE A 516 1.35 -26.74 -39.59
N LEU A 517 2.19 -26.24 -38.72
CA LEU A 517 2.36 -24.82 -38.41
C LEU A 517 3.76 -24.28 -38.69
N GLY A 518 4.67 -25.08 -39.24
CA GLY A 518 6.08 -24.72 -39.46
C GLY A 518 6.30 -23.46 -40.30
N ASN A 519 5.32 -23.07 -41.13
CA ASN A 519 5.35 -21.83 -41.90
C ASN A 519 4.81 -20.62 -41.14
N HIS A 520 4.13 -20.83 -40.01
CA HIS A 520 3.53 -19.75 -39.22
C HIS A 520 4.61 -18.93 -38.51
N ALA A 521 4.46 -17.59 -38.50
CA ALA A 521 5.44 -16.69 -37.90
C ALA A 521 5.67 -16.96 -36.41
N ALA A 522 4.58 -17.19 -35.64
CA ALA A 522 4.65 -17.48 -34.21
C ALA A 522 5.35 -18.83 -33.93
N PHE A 523 5.19 -19.84 -34.82
CA PHE A 523 5.88 -21.12 -34.70
C PHE A 523 7.39 -20.94 -34.82
N LYS A 524 7.86 -20.19 -35.82
CA LYS A 524 9.29 -19.91 -35.99
C LYS A 524 9.87 -19.07 -34.86
N ALA A 525 9.08 -18.14 -34.31
CA ALA A 525 9.50 -17.27 -33.21
C ALA A 525 9.57 -18.02 -31.87
N LEU A 526 8.83 -19.11 -31.70
CA LEU A 526 8.73 -19.89 -30.47
C LEU A 526 10.06 -20.54 -30.05
N GLU A 527 10.91 -20.97 -30.98
CA GLU A 527 12.10 -21.79 -30.70
C GLU A 527 13.09 -21.12 -29.77
N LYS A 528 13.34 -19.82 -29.99
CA LYS A 528 14.34 -19.07 -29.22
C LYS A 528 13.95 -18.93 -27.73
N PRO A 529 12.77 -18.39 -27.36
CA PRO A 529 12.38 -18.29 -25.95
C PRO A 529 12.18 -19.67 -25.32
N PHE A 530 11.70 -20.67 -26.09
CA PHE A 530 11.54 -22.04 -25.60
C PHE A 530 12.86 -22.66 -25.15
N THR A 531 13.90 -22.56 -25.98
CA THR A 531 15.26 -23.06 -25.63
C THR A 531 15.80 -22.28 -24.44
N ARG A 532 15.63 -20.96 -24.42
CA ARG A 532 16.18 -20.09 -23.39
C ARG A 532 15.59 -20.37 -22.01
N VAL A 533 14.29 -20.69 -21.89
CA VAL A 533 13.65 -21.08 -20.61
C VAL A 533 14.43 -22.23 -19.95
N HIS A 534 14.73 -23.29 -20.69
CA HIS A 534 15.40 -24.47 -20.15
C HIS A 534 16.86 -24.19 -19.73
N GLU A 535 17.58 -23.38 -20.51
CA GLU A 535 18.94 -22.98 -20.19
C GLU A 535 18.98 -22.15 -18.89
N VAL A 536 18.12 -21.13 -18.81
CA VAL A 536 18.09 -20.21 -17.67
C VAL A 536 17.56 -20.89 -16.42
N ALA A 537 16.62 -21.83 -16.56
CA ALA A 537 16.16 -22.64 -15.43
C ALA A 537 17.31 -23.45 -14.79
N LYS A 538 18.19 -24.05 -15.60
CA LYS A 538 19.40 -24.73 -15.11
C LYS A 538 20.34 -23.77 -14.37
N LEU A 539 20.54 -22.56 -14.93
CA LEU A 539 21.35 -21.51 -14.30
C LEU A 539 20.78 -21.05 -12.97
N ALA A 540 19.45 -20.91 -12.87
CA ALA A 540 18.76 -20.54 -11.63
C ALA A 540 18.96 -21.58 -10.53
N VAL A 541 18.80 -22.87 -10.85
CA VAL A 541 19.03 -23.97 -9.91
C VAL A 541 20.49 -24.00 -9.45
N ARG A 542 21.44 -23.85 -10.37
CA ARG A 542 22.88 -23.82 -10.05
C ARG A 542 23.24 -22.64 -9.15
N ALA A 543 22.72 -21.44 -9.42
CA ALA A 543 22.94 -20.25 -8.61
C ALA A 543 22.38 -20.42 -7.18
N TYR A 544 21.20 -21.00 -7.05
CA TYR A 544 20.59 -21.27 -5.75
C TYR A 544 21.45 -22.21 -4.88
N TYR A 545 21.93 -23.32 -5.44
CA TYR A 545 22.78 -24.25 -4.68
C TYR A 545 24.22 -23.75 -4.43
N ASN A 546 24.65 -22.71 -5.15
CA ASN A 546 25.87 -21.97 -4.88
C ASN A 546 25.67 -20.82 -3.86
N ASP A 547 24.51 -20.75 -3.22
CA ASP A 547 24.10 -19.71 -2.25
C ASP A 547 24.05 -18.27 -2.82
N ASP A 548 24.04 -18.14 -4.16
CA ASP A 548 23.86 -16.86 -4.84
C ASP A 548 22.38 -16.62 -5.14
N LYS A 549 21.63 -16.31 -4.07
CA LYS A 549 20.18 -16.06 -4.14
C LYS A 549 19.85 -14.88 -5.05
N ALA A 550 20.67 -13.83 -5.03
CA ALA A 550 20.44 -12.64 -5.85
C ALA A 550 20.54 -12.95 -7.35
N GLN A 551 21.51 -13.80 -7.75
CA GLN A 551 21.65 -14.25 -9.13
C GLN A 551 20.54 -15.24 -9.51
N ALA A 552 20.14 -16.13 -8.60
CA ALA A 552 19.02 -17.05 -8.82
C ALA A 552 17.71 -16.31 -9.05
N GLU A 553 17.44 -15.21 -8.31
CA GLU A 553 16.27 -14.34 -8.53
C GLU A 553 16.32 -13.62 -9.89
N ARG A 554 17.49 -13.19 -10.35
CA ARG A 554 17.64 -12.60 -11.69
C ARG A 554 17.31 -13.62 -12.78
N TYR A 555 17.81 -14.85 -12.62
CA TYR A 555 17.47 -15.94 -13.53
C TYR A 555 15.98 -16.32 -13.47
N LEU A 556 15.33 -16.29 -12.30
CA LEU A 556 13.88 -16.50 -12.21
C LEU A 556 13.11 -15.48 -13.06
N LYS A 557 13.47 -14.19 -12.99
CA LYS A 557 12.84 -13.15 -13.83
C LYS A 557 13.06 -13.42 -15.33
N GLU A 558 14.24 -13.91 -15.71
CA GLU A 558 14.53 -14.26 -17.10
C GLU A 558 13.73 -15.51 -17.54
N VAL A 559 13.59 -16.52 -16.67
CA VAL A 559 12.69 -17.66 -16.90
C VAL A 559 11.26 -17.19 -17.11
N GLU A 560 10.77 -16.30 -16.26
CA GLU A 560 9.42 -15.74 -16.34
C GLU A 560 9.18 -14.99 -17.66
N GLN A 561 10.10 -14.13 -18.06
CA GLN A 561 10.00 -13.38 -19.30
C GLN A 561 9.93 -14.32 -20.52
N ASN A 562 10.85 -15.27 -20.62
CA ASN A 562 10.88 -16.21 -21.73
C ASN A 562 9.68 -17.18 -21.72
N SER A 563 9.22 -17.63 -20.52
CA SER A 563 8.00 -18.43 -20.40
C SER A 563 6.77 -17.69 -20.88
N ASN A 564 6.64 -16.40 -20.55
CA ASN A 564 5.53 -15.58 -21.02
C ASN A 564 5.54 -15.42 -22.55
N GLU A 565 6.71 -15.26 -23.16
CA GLU A 565 6.85 -15.24 -24.63
C GLU A 565 6.42 -16.58 -25.25
N VAL A 566 6.89 -17.71 -24.69
CA VAL A 566 6.46 -19.05 -25.12
C VAL A 566 4.96 -19.19 -25.04
N ILE A 567 4.35 -18.86 -23.91
CA ILE A 567 2.90 -18.93 -23.69
C ILE A 567 2.15 -18.03 -24.67
N GLN A 568 2.65 -16.84 -24.96
CA GLN A 568 2.06 -15.94 -25.93
C GLN A 568 2.05 -16.56 -27.35
N TYR A 569 3.17 -17.11 -27.80
CA TYR A 569 3.24 -17.77 -29.10
C TYR A 569 2.35 -19.02 -29.15
N LEU A 570 2.33 -19.82 -28.12
CA LEU A 570 1.47 -21.01 -28.01
C LEU A 570 -0.02 -20.63 -28.07
N ASN A 571 -0.44 -19.56 -27.42
CA ASN A 571 -1.82 -19.06 -27.50
C ASN A 571 -2.19 -18.59 -28.92
N VAL A 572 -1.25 -17.94 -29.63
CA VAL A 572 -1.48 -17.55 -31.03
C VAL A 572 -1.66 -18.80 -31.90
N LEU A 573 -0.80 -19.81 -31.71
CA LEU A 573 -0.90 -21.08 -32.47
C LEU A 573 -2.18 -21.85 -32.12
N LYS A 574 -2.57 -21.90 -30.85
CA LYS A 574 -3.85 -22.48 -30.41
C LYS A 574 -5.03 -21.82 -31.08
N ASN A 575 -5.07 -20.48 -31.09
CA ASN A 575 -6.14 -19.72 -31.72
C ASN A 575 -6.19 -19.96 -33.24
N GLU A 576 -5.04 -20.11 -33.89
CA GLU A 576 -4.97 -20.45 -35.31
C GLU A 576 -5.61 -21.83 -35.59
N ILE A 577 -5.28 -22.85 -34.78
CA ILE A 577 -5.90 -24.18 -34.88
C ILE A 577 -7.42 -24.08 -34.67
N VAL A 578 -7.88 -23.37 -33.64
CA VAL A 578 -9.29 -23.20 -33.34
C VAL A 578 -10.02 -22.42 -34.44
N SER A 579 -9.37 -21.38 -34.98
CA SER A 579 -9.99 -20.56 -36.06
C SER A 579 -10.25 -21.34 -37.32
N ARG A 580 -9.37 -22.27 -37.64
CA ARG A 580 -9.52 -23.18 -38.78
C ARG A 580 -10.61 -24.23 -38.55
N LYS A 581 -10.99 -24.51 -37.26
CA LYS A 581 -12.13 -25.38 -36.88
C LYS A 581 -13.50 -24.67 -37.00
N LYS A 582 -13.59 -23.35 -36.83
CA LYS A 582 -14.86 -22.58 -36.79
C LYS A 582 -15.78 -22.67 -38.00
N PRO A 583 -15.33 -22.89 -39.25
CA PRO A 583 -16.26 -23.01 -40.38
C PRO A 583 -17.28 -24.15 -40.29
N PHE A 584 -17.11 -25.07 -39.31
CA PHE A 584 -17.97 -26.25 -39.17
C PHE A 584 -19.01 -26.15 -38.04
N GLU A 585 -18.95 -25.13 -37.21
CA GLU A 585 -19.91 -24.96 -36.09
C GLU A 585 -21.20 -24.25 -36.51
N HIS A 586 -21.26 -23.65 -37.73
CA HIS A 586 -22.39 -22.87 -38.23
C HIS A 586 -23.11 -23.49 -39.45
N GLN A 587 -22.88 -24.76 -39.77
CA GLN A 587 -23.64 -25.55 -40.75
C GLN A 587 -24.19 -26.82 -40.10
#